data_b2fbbf88d2c9cd2d563e33089342b03a
#
_entry.id   b2fbbf88d2c9cd2d563e33089342b03a
#
_cell.length_a   1.000
_cell.length_b   1.000
_cell.length_c   1.000
_cell.angle_alpha   90.00
_cell.angle_beta   90.00
_cell.angle_gamma   90.00
#
_symmetry.space_group_name_H-M   'P 1'
#
loop_
_entity.id
_entity.type
_entity.pdbx_description
1 polymer ?
#
loop_
_entity_poly.entity_id
_entity_poly.type
_entity_poly.pdbx_seq_one_letter_code
_entity_poly.pdbx_strand_id
1 'polypeptide(L)'
;GSRLPVIFCAGFTCVPVFTPIAAQYGLPGVFGAQLLCAVITIALGFCVGRLHKFFPTVVTGTIILSIGLSLYPIALKYMAGNASSPTYGQLNNWIVAFVTLAAVLFFNLMCKGVVKMASILLGAVVGYVLALCMGMVHFDGVVSASWLAVPKPFFYGMPSFDLSMVLPILLITIVNIMQSVGDITAVSYT
;
A
#
# COMPACT_ATOMS: atom_id res chain seq x y z
N GLY A 1 24.87 5.52 8.58
CA GLY A 1 23.73 4.64 8.53
C GLY A 1 23.49 3.92 9.86
N SER A 2 22.25 3.63 10.18
CA SER A 2 21.81 3.03 11.45
C SER A 2 22.31 1.58 11.69
N ARG A 3 22.93 0.93 10.68
CA ARG A 3 23.30 -0.50 10.67
C ARG A 3 22.11 -1.45 10.94
N LEU A 4 20.87 -0.97 10.89
CA LEU A 4 19.68 -1.77 11.03
C LEU A 4 19.27 -2.33 9.66
N PRO A 5 18.97 -3.63 9.54
CA PRO A 5 18.47 -4.23 8.31
C PRO A 5 16.98 -3.88 8.12
N VAL A 6 16.68 -2.65 7.72
CA VAL A 6 15.31 -2.19 7.49
C VAL A 6 15.09 -2.01 5.99
N ILE A 7 14.07 -2.67 5.47
CA ILE A 7 13.63 -2.53 4.09
C ILE A 7 12.40 -1.63 4.09
N PHE A 8 12.50 -0.48 3.43
CA PHE A 8 11.36 0.40 3.21
C PHE A 8 10.68 0.07 1.89
N CYS A 9 9.38 -0.09 1.93
CA CYS A 9 8.56 -0.17 0.72
C CYS A 9 7.42 0.85 0.80
N ALA A 10 6.84 1.18 -0.36
CA ALA A 10 5.69 2.06 -0.42
C ALA A 10 4.51 1.43 0.33
N GLY A 11 3.98 2.14 1.31
CA GLY A 11 2.84 1.69 2.11
C GLY A 11 1.50 1.93 1.40
N PHE A 12 0.50 1.17 1.79
CA PHE A 12 -0.89 1.33 1.33
C PHE A 12 -1.53 2.65 1.78
N THR A 13 -0.89 3.37 2.65
CA THR A 13 -1.32 4.67 3.23
C THR A 13 -1.66 5.70 2.17
N CYS A 14 -0.96 5.68 1.02
CA CYS A 14 -1.15 6.63 -0.06
C CYS A 14 -2.36 6.33 -0.96
N VAL A 15 -2.86 5.08 -0.97
CA VAL A 15 -3.94 4.63 -1.87
C VAL A 15 -5.22 5.45 -1.72
N PRO A 16 -5.75 5.73 -0.51
CA PRO A 16 -6.97 6.51 -0.35
C PRO A 16 -6.87 7.93 -0.93
N VAL A 17 -5.68 8.51 -0.95
CA VAL A 17 -5.43 9.87 -1.45
C VAL A 17 -5.15 9.85 -2.96
N PHE A 18 -4.35 8.93 -3.44
CA PHE A 18 -3.95 8.87 -4.84
C PHE A 18 -5.09 8.43 -5.76
N THR A 19 -5.97 7.53 -5.31
CA THR A 19 -7.07 7.02 -6.12
C THR A 19 -8.04 8.11 -6.60
N PRO A 20 -8.60 8.98 -5.73
CA PRO A 20 -9.48 10.06 -6.18
C PRO A 20 -8.75 11.12 -7.00
N ILE A 21 -7.49 11.43 -6.69
CA ILE A 21 -6.69 12.38 -7.47
C ILE A 21 -6.41 11.83 -8.86
N ALA A 22 -6.04 10.56 -8.97
CA ALA A 22 -5.82 9.90 -10.25
C ALA A 22 -7.10 9.84 -11.11
N ALA A 23 -8.27 9.70 -10.48
CA ALA A 23 -9.55 9.71 -11.17
C ALA A 23 -9.93 11.08 -11.74
N GLN A 24 -9.54 12.18 -11.07
CA GLN A 24 -9.87 13.54 -11.47
C GLN A 24 -8.84 14.14 -12.45
N TYR A 25 -7.57 13.95 -12.20
CA TYR A 25 -6.47 14.63 -12.91
C TYR A 25 -5.61 13.67 -13.75
N GLY A 26 -5.91 12.39 -13.71
CA GLY A 26 -5.11 11.36 -14.37
C GLY A 26 -3.79 11.04 -13.65
N LEU A 27 -3.13 10.01 -14.13
CA LEU A 27 -1.83 9.57 -13.61
C LEU A 27 -0.70 10.60 -13.78
N PRO A 28 -0.63 11.37 -14.91
CA PRO A 28 0.39 12.41 -15.05
C PRO A 28 0.36 13.47 -13.94
N GLY A 29 -0.84 13.83 -13.47
CA GLY A 29 -1.02 14.78 -12.37
C GLY A 29 -0.48 14.25 -11.05
N VAL A 30 -0.77 12.98 -10.74
CA VAL A 30 -0.27 12.33 -9.53
C VAL A 30 1.26 12.29 -9.54
N PHE A 31 1.89 11.90 -10.66
CA PHE A 31 3.35 11.87 -10.78
C PHE A 31 3.98 13.26 -10.66
N GLY A 32 3.37 14.29 -11.26
CA GLY A 32 3.86 15.66 -11.14
C GLY A 32 3.83 16.18 -9.71
N ALA A 33 2.69 15.99 -9.02
CA ALA A 33 2.55 16.39 -7.63
C ALA A 33 3.49 15.59 -6.70
N GLN A 34 3.70 14.29 -6.97
CA GLN A 34 4.62 13.45 -6.20
C GLN A 34 6.08 13.89 -6.38
N LEU A 35 6.50 14.30 -7.58
CA LEU A 35 7.84 14.86 -7.80
C LEU A 35 8.05 16.16 -7.01
N LEU A 36 7.08 17.06 -6.98
CA LEU A 36 7.16 18.27 -6.14
C LEU A 36 7.23 17.91 -4.66
N CYS A 37 6.39 16.99 -4.20
CA CYS A 37 6.41 16.52 -2.82
C CYS A 37 7.73 15.83 -2.46
N ALA A 38 8.39 15.14 -3.40
CA ALA A 38 9.70 14.52 -3.16
C ALA A 38 10.77 15.55 -2.79
N VAL A 39 10.80 16.68 -3.49
CA VAL A 39 11.74 17.79 -3.18
C VAL A 39 11.47 18.34 -1.77
N ILE A 40 10.18 18.56 -1.44
CA ILE A 40 9.77 19.04 -0.11
C ILE A 40 10.13 17.99 0.96
N THR A 41 9.94 16.71 0.65
CA THR A 41 10.27 15.59 1.55
C THR A 41 11.77 15.53 1.87
N ILE A 42 12.63 15.78 0.88
CA ILE A 42 14.08 15.86 1.11
C ILE A 42 14.41 17.00 2.09
N ALA A 43 13.81 18.16 1.89
CA ALA A 43 13.99 19.30 2.80
C ALA A 43 13.47 18.99 4.21
N LEU A 44 12.30 18.36 4.34
CA LEU A 44 11.75 17.90 5.62
C LEU A 44 12.62 16.84 6.29
N GLY A 45 13.29 15.98 5.50
CA GLY A 45 14.20 14.95 6.00
C GLY A 45 15.32 15.53 6.88
N PHE A 46 15.82 16.70 6.57
CA PHE A 46 16.80 17.40 7.42
C PHE A 46 16.20 17.90 8.74
N CYS A 47 14.89 18.10 8.79
CA CYS A 47 14.17 18.58 9.97
C CYS A 47 13.55 17.47 10.81
N VAL A 48 13.61 16.21 10.35
CA VAL A 48 12.95 15.04 11.01
C VAL A 48 13.35 14.91 12.48
N GLY A 49 14.62 15.14 12.81
CA GLY A 49 15.09 15.08 14.20
C GLY A 49 14.40 16.08 15.14
N ARG A 50 14.00 17.26 14.63
CA ARG A 50 13.20 18.22 15.39
C ARG A 50 11.72 17.87 15.38
N LEU A 51 11.23 17.35 14.27
CA LEU A 51 9.84 16.98 14.07
C LEU A 51 9.43 15.81 14.97
N HIS A 52 10.32 14.83 15.20
CA HIS A 52 10.12 13.70 16.11
C HIS A 52 9.76 14.16 17.54
N LYS A 53 10.26 15.29 17.98
CA LYS A 53 9.95 15.84 19.31
C LYS A 53 8.47 16.27 19.45
N PHE A 54 7.82 16.63 18.35
CA PHE A 54 6.40 17.02 18.32
C PHE A 54 5.43 15.83 18.18
N PHE A 55 5.96 14.64 17.86
CA PHE A 55 5.16 13.44 17.66
C PHE A 55 5.43 12.39 18.75
N PRO A 56 4.82 12.54 19.94
CA PRO A 56 4.89 11.53 20.96
C PRO A 56 4.28 10.22 20.48
N THR A 57 4.67 9.08 21.06
CA THR A 57 4.25 7.72 20.68
C THR A 57 2.73 7.56 20.57
N VAL A 58 1.96 8.29 21.40
CA VAL A 58 0.49 8.28 21.37
C VAL A 58 -0.04 8.83 20.04
N VAL A 59 0.54 9.93 19.55
CA VAL A 59 0.13 10.54 18.27
C VAL A 59 0.43 9.60 17.11
N THR A 60 1.61 8.98 17.11
CA THR A 60 1.98 7.98 16.08
C THR A 60 1.03 6.77 16.11
N GLY A 61 0.69 6.25 17.28
CA GLY A 61 -0.29 5.16 17.42
C GLY A 61 -1.69 5.54 16.92
N THR A 62 -2.15 6.76 17.21
CA THR A 62 -3.44 7.26 16.72
C THR A 62 -3.46 7.42 15.19
N ILE A 63 -2.35 7.88 14.60
CA ILE A 63 -2.20 7.98 13.15
C ILE A 63 -2.30 6.58 12.50
N ILE A 64 -1.56 5.60 13.02
CA ILE A 64 -1.59 4.22 12.49
C ILE A 64 -2.99 3.62 12.59
N LEU A 65 -3.68 3.83 13.73
CA LEU A 65 -5.06 3.39 13.90
C LEU A 65 -5.99 4.04 12.87
N SER A 66 -5.89 5.36 12.68
CA SER A 66 -6.71 6.10 11.71
C SER A 66 -6.47 5.63 10.28
N ILE A 67 -5.22 5.33 9.92
CA ILE A 67 -4.87 4.75 8.63
C ILE A 67 -5.55 3.38 8.46
N GLY A 68 -5.44 2.51 9.45
CA GLY A 68 -6.09 1.20 9.43
C GLY A 68 -7.60 1.28 9.21
N LEU A 69 -8.27 2.19 9.91
CA LEU A 69 -9.70 2.44 9.74
C LEU A 69 -10.04 3.01 8.35
N SER A 70 -9.20 3.89 7.80
CA SER A 70 -9.40 4.45 6.46
C SER A 70 -9.22 3.41 5.34
N LEU A 71 -8.42 2.38 5.57
CA LEU A 71 -8.21 1.30 4.61
C LEU A 71 -9.34 0.26 4.62
N TYR A 72 -10.17 0.21 5.67
CA TYR A 72 -11.24 -0.77 5.81
C TYR A 72 -12.23 -0.78 4.63
N PRO A 73 -12.78 0.38 4.17
CA PRO A 73 -13.67 0.40 3.01
C PRO A 73 -12.99 -0.08 1.72
N ILE A 74 -11.70 0.18 1.57
CA ILE A 74 -10.91 -0.26 0.41
C ILE A 74 -10.74 -1.78 0.45
N ALA A 75 -10.41 -2.33 1.62
CA ALA A 75 -10.31 -3.77 1.82
C ALA A 75 -11.62 -4.49 1.46
N LEU A 76 -12.75 -3.97 1.91
CA LEU A 76 -14.07 -4.53 1.57
C LEU A 76 -14.34 -4.51 0.06
N LYS A 77 -13.97 -3.45 -0.64
CA LYS A 77 -14.11 -3.38 -2.11
C LYS A 77 -13.26 -4.45 -2.81
N TYR A 78 -12.05 -4.69 -2.35
CA TYR A 78 -11.19 -5.75 -2.90
C TYR A 78 -11.71 -7.15 -2.56
N MET A 79 -12.22 -7.37 -1.33
CA MET A 79 -12.85 -8.65 -0.94
C MET A 79 -14.09 -8.95 -1.78
N ALA A 80 -14.86 -7.92 -2.16
CA ALA A 80 -16.03 -8.07 -3.02
C ALA A 80 -15.67 -8.33 -4.51
N GLY A 81 -14.39 -8.26 -4.90
CA GLY A 81 -13.93 -8.55 -6.26
C GLY A 81 -13.57 -7.35 -7.10
N ASN A 82 -13.31 -6.18 -6.49
CA ASN A 82 -13.04 -4.90 -7.13
C ASN A 82 -14.25 -4.33 -7.90
N ALA A 83 -14.54 -3.06 -7.68
CA ALA A 83 -15.72 -2.38 -8.23
C ALA A 83 -15.80 -2.33 -9.77
N SER A 84 -14.67 -2.52 -10.46
CA SER A 84 -14.59 -2.55 -11.93
C SER A 84 -14.84 -3.94 -12.53
N SER A 85 -14.99 -4.97 -11.72
CA SER A 85 -15.20 -6.35 -12.19
C SER A 85 -16.70 -6.62 -12.39
N PRO A 86 -17.11 -7.32 -13.47
CA PRO A 86 -18.48 -7.76 -13.64
C PRO A 86 -18.95 -8.76 -12.58
N THR A 87 -18.01 -9.37 -11.86
CA THR A 87 -18.27 -10.32 -10.76
C THR A 87 -18.30 -9.65 -9.38
N TYR A 88 -18.36 -8.30 -9.32
CA TYR A 88 -18.39 -7.57 -8.07
C TYR A 88 -19.56 -8.00 -7.17
N GLY A 89 -19.26 -8.28 -5.90
CA GLY A 89 -20.26 -8.67 -4.90
C GLY A 89 -20.71 -10.13 -4.96
N GLN A 90 -20.22 -10.95 -5.88
CA GLN A 90 -20.58 -12.37 -5.92
C GLN A 90 -20.10 -13.11 -4.68
N LEU A 91 -20.88 -14.11 -4.27
CA LEU A 91 -20.59 -14.93 -3.09
C LEU A 91 -19.22 -15.63 -3.18
N ASN A 92 -18.82 -16.02 -4.39
CA ASN A 92 -17.53 -16.66 -4.64
C ASN A 92 -16.34 -15.78 -4.22
N ASN A 93 -16.40 -14.47 -4.49
CA ASN A 93 -15.36 -13.52 -4.08
C ASN A 93 -15.23 -13.47 -2.55
N TRP A 94 -16.37 -13.45 -1.86
CA TRP A 94 -16.40 -13.42 -0.40
C TRP A 94 -15.85 -14.71 0.21
N ILE A 95 -16.18 -15.89 -0.37
CA ILE A 95 -15.64 -17.18 0.09
C ILE A 95 -14.12 -17.18 -0.02
N VAL A 96 -13.58 -16.81 -1.19
CA VAL A 96 -12.11 -16.73 -1.39
C VAL A 96 -11.48 -15.75 -0.41
N ALA A 97 -12.08 -14.58 -0.22
CA ALA A 97 -11.56 -13.56 0.67
C ALA A 97 -11.53 -14.03 2.15
N PHE A 98 -12.61 -14.64 2.63
CA PHE A 98 -12.67 -15.14 4.01
C PHE A 98 -11.73 -16.32 4.25
N VAL A 99 -11.63 -17.25 3.29
CA VAL A 99 -10.68 -18.39 3.40
C VAL A 99 -9.24 -17.88 3.39
N THR A 100 -8.92 -16.92 2.52
CA THR A 100 -7.59 -16.29 2.49
C THR A 100 -7.27 -15.60 3.82
N LEU A 101 -8.22 -14.83 4.35
CA LEU A 101 -8.07 -14.16 5.64
C LEU A 101 -7.86 -15.16 6.78
N ALA A 102 -8.68 -16.22 6.82
CA ALA A 102 -8.55 -17.29 7.81
C ALA A 102 -7.19 -17.99 7.71
N ALA A 103 -6.71 -18.25 6.50
CA ALA A 103 -5.39 -18.85 6.27
C ALA A 103 -4.25 -17.93 6.76
N VAL A 104 -4.31 -16.63 6.45
CA VAL A 104 -3.32 -15.66 6.95
C VAL A 104 -3.32 -15.62 8.48
N LEU A 105 -4.49 -15.55 9.12
CA LEU A 105 -4.60 -15.56 10.58
C LEU A 105 -4.09 -16.86 11.19
N PHE A 106 -4.42 -18.00 10.58
CA PHE A 106 -3.93 -19.30 11.02
C PHE A 106 -2.40 -19.36 11.00
N PHE A 107 -1.76 -19.02 9.87
CA PHE A 107 -0.30 -19.02 9.78
C PHE A 107 0.35 -18.01 10.72
N ASN A 108 -0.27 -16.84 10.91
CA ASN A 108 0.27 -15.81 11.78
C ASN A 108 0.16 -16.15 13.27
N LEU A 109 -0.95 -16.76 13.70
CA LEU A 109 -1.21 -17.06 15.11
C LEU A 109 -0.66 -18.41 15.56
N MET A 110 -0.77 -19.44 14.70
CA MET A 110 -0.42 -20.82 15.05
C MET A 110 1.03 -21.18 14.73
N CYS A 111 1.63 -20.54 13.72
CA CYS A 111 2.99 -20.86 13.29
C CYS A 111 4.03 -19.98 13.99
N LYS A 112 5.28 -20.46 14.03
CA LYS A 112 6.45 -19.78 14.63
C LYS A 112 7.57 -19.63 13.59
N GLY A 113 8.52 -18.74 13.87
CA GLY A 113 9.70 -18.54 13.02
C GLY A 113 9.39 -17.96 11.65
N VAL A 114 10.04 -18.46 10.61
CA VAL A 114 9.96 -17.96 9.23
C VAL A 114 8.54 -18.07 8.66
N VAL A 115 7.81 -19.12 9.00
CA VAL A 115 6.42 -19.34 8.53
C VAL A 115 5.49 -18.24 9.03
N LYS A 116 5.66 -17.78 10.26
CA LYS A 116 4.91 -16.64 10.81
C LYS A 116 5.22 -15.36 10.03
N MET A 117 6.48 -15.12 9.70
CA MET A 117 6.89 -13.94 8.91
C MET A 117 6.32 -13.99 7.47
N ALA A 118 6.25 -15.18 6.89
CA ALA A 118 5.71 -15.42 5.55
C ALA A 118 4.18 -15.65 5.51
N SER A 119 3.47 -15.44 6.63
CA SER A 119 2.03 -15.76 6.75
C SER A 119 1.15 -15.10 5.69
N ILE A 120 1.45 -13.85 5.33
CA ILE A 120 0.71 -13.12 4.28
C ILE A 120 0.94 -13.79 2.91
N LEU A 121 2.18 -14.15 2.59
CA LEU A 121 2.52 -14.82 1.34
C LEU A 121 1.85 -16.20 1.26
N LEU A 122 1.93 -16.99 2.33
CA LEU A 122 1.29 -18.31 2.39
C LEU A 122 -0.22 -18.22 2.28
N GLY A 123 -0.84 -17.24 2.96
CA GLY A 123 -2.27 -17.00 2.83
C GLY A 123 -2.66 -16.58 1.40
N ALA A 124 -1.86 -15.74 0.75
CA ALA A 124 -2.09 -15.36 -0.64
C ALA A 124 -2.00 -16.59 -1.59
N VAL A 125 -1.05 -17.49 -1.36
CA VAL A 125 -0.94 -18.75 -2.14
C VAL A 125 -2.19 -19.60 -1.94
N VAL A 126 -2.66 -19.79 -0.71
CA VAL A 126 -3.89 -20.55 -0.42
C VAL A 126 -5.09 -19.93 -1.12
N GLY A 127 -5.25 -18.60 -1.02
CA GLY A 127 -6.33 -17.88 -1.70
C GLY A 127 -6.27 -18.00 -3.22
N TYR A 128 -5.06 -17.93 -3.78
CA TYR A 128 -4.86 -18.08 -5.22
C TYR A 128 -5.21 -19.50 -5.71
N VAL A 129 -4.76 -20.52 -4.99
CA VAL A 129 -5.10 -21.93 -5.30
C VAL A 129 -6.62 -22.14 -5.23
N LEU A 130 -7.29 -21.58 -4.21
CA LEU A 130 -8.74 -21.66 -4.11
C LEU A 130 -9.43 -20.96 -5.28
N ALA A 131 -8.98 -19.76 -5.67
CA ALA A 131 -9.51 -19.04 -6.82
C ALA A 131 -9.31 -19.81 -8.14
N LEU A 132 -8.19 -20.52 -8.29
CA LEU A 132 -7.94 -21.45 -9.41
C LEU A 132 -8.94 -22.60 -9.43
N CYS A 133 -9.17 -23.24 -8.28
CA CYS A 133 -10.13 -24.34 -8.17
C CYS A 133 -11.58 -23.89 -8.48
N MET A 134 -11.90 -22.63 -8.18
CA MET A 134 -13.21 -22.04 -8.49
C MET A 134 -13.31 -21.50 -9.93
N GLY A 135 -12.26 -21.61 -10.75
CA GLY A 135 -12.25 -21.13 -12.13
C GLY A 135 -12.33 -19.60 -12.28
N MET A 136 -11.95 -18.85 -11.25
CA MET A 136 -12.01 -17.38 -11.25
C MET A 136 -10.78 -16.73 -11.89
N VAL A 137 -9.73 -17.50 -12.14
CA VAL A 137 -8.46 -16.98 -12.67
C VAL A 137 -8.43 -17.14 -14.19
N HIS A 138 -8.24 -16.03 -14.90
CA HIS A 138 -8.10 -15.98 -16.35
C HIS A 138 -6.63 -15.76 -16.69
N PHE A 139 -6.05 -16.65 -17.49
CA PHE A 139 -4.64 -16.60 -17.86
C PHE A 139 -4.38 -15.83 -19.16
N ASP A 140 -5.40 -15.28 -19.79
CA ASP A 140 -5.30 -14.61 -21.10
C ASP A 140 -4.28 -13.48 -21.09
N GLY A 141 -4.22 -12.71 -19.97
CA GLY A 141 -3.25 -11.64 -19.79
C GLY A 141 -1.80 -12.13 -19.64
N VAL A 142 -1.60 -13.34 -19.14
CA VAL A 142 -0.24 -13.91 -18.96
C VAL A 142 0.28 -14.45 -20.29
N VAL A 143 -0.57 -15.08 -21.07
CA VAL A 143 -0.21 -15.64 -22.39
C VAL A 143 0.13 -14.52 -23.39
N SER A 144 -0.54 -13.39 -23.30
CA SER A 144 -0.31 -12.23 -24.17
C SER A 144 0.79 -11.26 -23.68
N ALA A 145 1.30 -11.48 -22.47
CA ALA A 145 2.33 -10.63 -21.91
C ALA A 145 3.71 -10.85 -22.55
N SER A 146 4.41 -9.77 -22.85
CA SER A 146 5.79 -9.85 -23.33
C SER A 146 6.72 -10.33 -22.21
N TRP A 147 7.60 -11.27 -22.51
CA TRP A 147 8.59 -11.80 -21.57
C TRP A 147 9.56 -10.73 -21.06
N LEU A 148 9.81 -9.72 -21.86
CA LEU A 148 10.69 -8.60 -21.54
C LEU A 148 9.97 -7.29 -21.87
N ALA A 149 9.74 -6.47 -20.86
CA ALA A 149 9.22 -5.12 -21.03
C ALA A 149 10.25 -4.11 -20.54
N VAL A 150 10.75 -3.27 -21.45
CA VAL A 150 11.62 -2.16 -21.07
C VAL A 150 10.78 -1.04 -20.49
N PRO A 151 11.07 -0.55 -19.27
CA PRO A 151 10.35 0.56 -18.69
C PRO A 151 10.52 1.80 -19.58
N LYS A 152 9.41 2.35 -20.06
CA LYS A 152 9.40 3.58 -20.84
C LYS A 152 9.21 4.75 -19.87
N PRO A 153 10.18 5.66 -19.74
CA PRO A 153 9.99 6.89 -18.97
C PRO A 153 8.81 7.66 -19.58
N PHE A 154 7.97 8.23 -18.72
CA PHE A 154 6.79 8.99 -19.11
C PHE A 154 5.74 8.20 -19.92
N PHE A 155 5.59 6.90 -19.67
CA PHE A 155 4.60 6.06 -20.35
C PHE A 155 3.16 6.61 -20.25
N TYR A 156 2.83 7.23 -19.14
CA TYR A 156 1.51 7.84 -18.88
C TYR A 156 1.42 9.31 -19.28
N GLY A 157 2.44 9.86 -19.94
CA GLY A 157 2.53 11.26 -20.33
C GLY A 157 3.47 12.09 -19.48
N MET A 158 3.68 13.34 -19.89
CA MET A 158 4.52 14.28 -19.10
C MET A 158 3.84 14.62 -17.79
N PRO A 159 4.60 14.69 -16.67
CA PRO A 159 4.06 15.10 -15.37
C PRO A 159 3.41 16.48 -15.47
N SER A 160 2.16 16.60 -15.10
CA SER A 160 1.47 17.89 -15.00
C SER A 160 1.56 18.41 -13.58
N PHE A 161 1.90 19.70 -13.45
CA PHE A 161 2.11 20.34 -12.16
C PHE A 161 0.90 21.21 -11.84
N ASP A 162 0.01 20.73 -10.98
CA ASP A 162 -1.13 21.46 -10.49
C ASP A 162 -1.03 21.60 -8.96
N LEU A 163 -1.06 22.83 -8.48
CA LEU A 163 -0.84 23.12 -7.07
C LEU A 163 -1.96 22.57 -6.17
N SER A 164 -3.15 22.39 -6.72
CA SER A 164 -4.30 21.84 -5.98
C SER A 164 -4.10 20.39 -5.54
N MET A 165 -3.28 19.62 -6.29
CA MET A 165 -2.95 18.23 -5.95
C MET A 165 -1.78 18.12 -4.96
N VAL A 166 -0.92 19.14 -4.92
CA VAL A 166 0.30 19.11 -4.09
C VAL A 166 -0.06 19.07 -2.61
N LEU A 167 -1.07 19.81 -2.18
CA LEU A 167 -1.44 19.91 -0.76
C LEU A 167 -1.86 18.56 -0.16
N PRO A 168 -2.85 17.82 -0.71
CA PRO A 168 -3.24 16.52 -0.15
C PRO A 168 -2.11 15.49 -0.24
N ILE A 169 -1.30 15.50 -1.31
CA ILE A 169 -0.16 14.58 -1.45
C ILE A 169 0.94 14.95 -0.45
N LEU A 170 1.17 16.22 -0.18
CA LEU A 170 2.13 16.66 0.82
C LEU A 170 1.72 16.22 2.22
N LEU A 171 0.44 16.38 2.58
CA LEU A 171 -0.06 15.94 3.88
C LEU A 171 0.14 14.43 4.10
N ILE A 172 -0.23 13.59 3.12
CA ILE A 172 -0.02 12.15 3.26
C ILE A 172 1.46 11.78 3.27
N THR A 173 2.31 12.53 2.58
CA THR A 173 3.75 12.33 2.59
C THR A 173 4.35 12.61 3.97
N ILE A 174 3.91 13.68 4.64
CA ILE A 174 4.31 13.98 6.02
C ILE A 174 3.88 12.86 6.97
N VAL A 175 2.65 12.37 6.84
CA VAL A 175 2.14 11.24 7.63
C VAL A 175 2.99 9.99 7.39
N ASN A 176 3.35 9.68 6.15
CA ASN A 176 4.23 8.57 5.79
C ASN A 176 5.63 8.69 6.40
N ILE A 177 6.21 9.90 6.41
CA ILE A 177 7.50 10.13 7.07
C ILE A 177 7.39 9.83 8.56
N MET A 178 6.32 10.30 9.23
CA MET A 178 6.12 10.06 10.64
C MET A 178 5.90 8.59 10.95
N GLN A 179 5.13 7.88 10.14
CA GLN A 179 4.96 6.43 10.25
C GLN A 179 6.31 5.72 10.12
N SER A 180 7.11 6.06 9.11
CA SER A 180 8.43 5.47 8.89
C SER A 180 9.38 5.69 10.07
N VAL A 181 9.34 6.88 10.67
CA VAL A 181 10.11 7.16 11.89
C VAL A 181 9.63 6.31 13.06
N GLY A 182 8.31 6.14 13.21
CA GLY A 182 7.70 5.27 14.21
C GLY A 182 8.15 3.82 14.07
N ASP A 183 8.10 3.29 12.84
CA ASP A 183 8.48 1.91 12.52
C ASP A 183 9.98 1.65 12.80
N ILE A 184 10.87 2.57 12.37
CA ILE A 184 12.31 2.47 12.66
C ILE A 184 12.56 2.52 14.17
N THR A 185 11.86 3.40 14.87
CA THR A 185 12.01 3.54 16.32
C THR A 185 11.57 2.27 17.04
N ALA A 186 10.44 1.69 16.63
CA ALA A 186 9.96 0.42 17.19
C ALA A 186 10.97 -0.71 16.99
N VAL A 187 11.56 -0.83 15.79
CA VAL A 187 12.60 -1.84 15.51
C VAL A 187 13.89 -1.57 16.29
N SER A 188 14.23 -0.31 16.57
CA SER A 188 15.46 0.03 17.28
C SER A 188 15.41 -0.32 18.79
N TYR A 189 14.20 -0.42 19.37
CA TYR A 189 13.99 -0.80 20.77
C TYR A 189 13.89 -2.32 20.99
N THR A 190 13.77 -3.09 19.92
CA THR A 190 13.72 -4.56 19.98
C THR A 190 15.10 -5.16 19.85
#